data_131c603240f930d67f18570339926091
#
_entry.id   131c603240f930d67f18570339926091
#
_cell.length_a   1.000
_cell.length_b   1.000
_cell.length_c   1.000
_cell.angle_alpha   90.00
_cell.angle_beta   90.00
_cell.angle_gamma   90.00
#
_symmetry.space_group_name_H-M   'P 1'
#
loop_
_entity.id
_entity.type
_entity.pdbx_description
1 polymer ?
#
loop_
_entity_poly.entity_id
_entity_poly.type
_entity_poly.pdbx_seq_one_letter_code
_entity_poly.pdbx_strand_id
1 'polypeptide(L)'
;NKIRLELIPLLENQYNPNIKNLLIQLCQILNINNEYLISEAKNILKASTREEREGSYSIDTYTLTKQPKILQYFALREILNILQIPLSEITYKHYTKILNEITRKGKGRYFQLPEKLSLWHEHGMLHFQKDLLRKPCIPLSETPIQIPGTTPVYPLGQLVCEIFDMQNF
;
A
#
# COMPACT_ATOMS: atom_id res chain seq x y z
N ASN A 1 -27.81 19.76 -3.63
CA ASN A 1 -28.45 19.36 -4.91
C ASN A 1 -28.39 20.47 -6.01
N LYS A 2 -27.62 21.56 -5.79
CA LYS A 2 -27.47 22.69 -6.72
C LYS A 2 -26.98 22.27 -8.12
N ILE A 3 -26.05 21.31 -8.19
CA ILE A 3 -25.55 20.84 -9.49
C ILE A 3 -26.69 20.33 -10.35
N ARG A 4 -27.57 19.49 -9.79
CA ARG A 4 -28.67 18.88 -10.53
C ARG A 4 -29.80 19.86 -10.85
N LEU A 5 -30.10 20.78 -9.92
CA LEU A 5 -31.26 21.67 -10.02
C LEU A 5 -30.96 23.00 -10.71
N GLU A 6 -29.71 23.45 -10.64
CA GLU A 6 -29.30 24.77 -11.14
C GLU A 6 -28.27 24.65 -12.28
N LEU A 7 -27.13 23.97 -12.02
CA LEU A 7 -26.01 23.96 -12.97
C LEU A 7 -26.31 23.16 -14.23
N ILE A 8 -26.85 21.94 -14.11
CA ILE A 8 -27.15 21.13 -15.31
C ILE A 8 -28.20 21.80 -16.21
N PRO A 9 -29.33 22.32 -15.70
CA PRO A 9 -30.27 23.09 -16.50
C PRO A 9 -29.66 24.35 -17.13
N LEU A 10 -28.80 25.06 -16.39
CA LEU A 10 -28.09 26.23 -16.94
C LEU A 10 -27.21 25.85 -18.12
N LEU A 11 -26.42 24.77 -17.99
CA LEU A 11 -25.56 24.28 -19.05
C LEU A 11 -26.36 23.81 -20.27
N GLU A 12 -27.51 23.16 -20.05
CA GLU A 12 -28.40 22.68 -21.10
C GLU A 12 -29.04 23.82 -21.87
N ASN A 13 -29.53 24.84 -21.19
CA ASN A 13 -30.26 25.95 -21.79
C ASN A 13 -29.35 27.00 -22.42
N GLN A 14 -28.18 27.28 -21.86
CA GLN A 14 -27.33 28.40 -22.29
C GLN A 14 -26.09 27.98 -23.06
N TYR A 15 -25.64 26.72 -22.98
CA TYR A 15 -24.37 26.29 -23.58
C TYR A 15 -24.54 25.13 -24.56
N ASN A 16 -25.10 24.00 -24.12
CA ASN A 16 -25.24 22.83 -24.98
C ASN A 16 -26.49 22.02 -24.60
N PRO A 17 -27.54 22.03 -25.44
CA PRO A 17 -28.75 21.24 -25.18
C PRO A 17 -28.52 19.73 -25.03
N ASN A 18 -27.38 19.20 -25.52
CA ASN A 18 -27.07 17.79 -25.46
C ASN A 18 -26.11 17.44 -24.30
N ILE A 19 -25.85 18.37 -23.37
CA ILE A 19 -24.84 18.19 -22.29
C ILE A 19 -25.08 16.95 -21.45
N LYS A 20 -26.34 16.63 -21.13
CA LYS A 20 -26.68 15.42 -20.34
C LYS A 20 -26.23 14.14 -21.02
N ASN A 21 -26.50 14.00 -22.31
CA ASN A 21 -26.11 12.82 -23.07
C ASN A 21 -24.58 12.71 -23.19
N LEU A 22 -23.89 13.83 -23.39
CA LEU A 22 -22.44 13.88 -23.44
C LEU A 22 -21.82 13.46 -22.10
N LEU A 23 -22.38 13.92 -20.97
CA LEU A 23 -21.94 13.51 -19.64
C LEU A 23 -22.17 12.01 -19.39
N ILE A 24 -23.32 11.48 -19.82
CA ILE A 24 -23.60 10.03 -19.73
C ILE A 24 -22.58 9.23 -20.54
N GLN A 25 -22.33 9.62 -21.79
CA GLN A 25 -21.34 8.96 -22.65
C GLN A 25 -19.93 9.02 -22.04
N LEU A 26 -19.55 10.17 -21.49
CA LEU A 26 -18.27 10.33 -20.80
C LEU A 26 -18.16 9.36 -19.60
N CYS A 27 -19.21 9.29 -18.77
CA CYS A 27 -19.24 8.36 -17.65
C CYS A 27 -19.11 6.89 -18.11
N GLN A 28 -19.78 6.51 -19.19
CA GLN A 28 -19.67 5.14 -19.74
C GLN A 28 -18.25 4.83 -20.19
N ILE A 29 -17.62 5.74 -20.96
CA ILE A 29 -16.24 5.58 -21.42
C ILE A 29 -15.26 5.49 -20.24
N LEU A 30 -15.43 6.36 -19.23
CA LEU A 30 -14.59 6.36 -18.04
C LEU A 30 -14.75 5.08 -17.22
N ASN A 31 -15.95 4.52 -17.13
CA ASN A 31 -16.18 3.24 -16.44
C ASN A 31 -15.47 2.08 -17.16
N ILE A 32 -15.59 1.98 -18.49
CA ILE A 32 -14.88 0.96 -19.27
C ILE A 32 -13.36 1.06 -19.07
N ASN A 33 -12.82 2.28 -19.14
CA ASN A 33 -11.40 2.52 -18.91
C ASN A 33 -10.99 2.14 -17.49
N ASN A 34 -11.81 2.47 -16.50
CA ASN A 34 -11.54 2.13 -15.10
C ASN A 34 -11.53 0.62 -14.86
N GLU A 35 -12.48 -0.12 -15.43
CA GLU A 35 -12.54 -1.59 -15.35
C GLU A 35 -11.30 -2.24 -15.97
N TYR A 36 -10.86 -1.77 -17.13
CA TYR A 36 -9.63 -2.23 -17.77
C TYR A 36 -8.40 -1.98 -16.90
N LEU A 37 -8.23 -0.76 -16.37
CA LEU A 37 -7.09 -0.40 -15.52
C LEU A 37 -7.07 -1.19 -14.21
N ILE A 38 -8.23 -1.46 -13.61
CA ILE A 38 -8.35 -2.33 -12.43
C ILE A 38 -7.93 -3.77 -12.77
N SER A 39 -8.37 -4.29 -13.92
CA SER A 39 -7.99 -5.63 -14.37
C SER A 39 -6.47 -5.76 -14.54
N GLU A 40 -5.84 -4.81 -15.22
CA GLU A 40 -4.39 -4.77 -15.41
C GLU A 40 -3.64 -4.61 -14.07
N ALA A 41 -4.13 -3.75 -13.20
CA ALA A 41 -3.56 -3.60 -11.85
C ALA A 41 -3.60 -4.91 -11.05
N LYS A 42 -4.70 -5.64 -11.10
CA LYS A 42 -4.83 -6.95 -10.46
C LYS A 42 -3.86 -7.98 -11.03
N ASN A 43 -3.61 -7.96 -12.33
CA ASN A 43 -2.62 -8.83 -12.98
C ASN A 43 -1.20 -8.51 -12.48
N ILE A 44 -0.85 -7.23 -12.37
CA ILE A 44 0.43 -6.79 -11.81
C ILE A 44 0.57 -7.26 -10.37
N LEU A 45 -0.45 -7.09 -9.54
CA LEU A 45 -0.43 -7.51 -8.14
C LEU A 45 -0.26 -9.03 -8.00
N LYS A 46 -0.97 -9.84 -8.78
CA LYS A 46 -0.80 -11.30 -8.77
C LYS A 46 0.64 -11.73 -9.03
N ALA A 47 1.35 -11.01 -9.89
CA ALA A 47 2.73 -11.32 -10.24
C ALA A 47 3.78 -10.77 -9.24
N SER A 48 3.44 -9.72 -8.48
CA SER A 48 4.40 -8.94 -7.70
C SER A 48 4.10 -8.86 -6.20
N THR A 49 2.92 -9.32 -5.75
CA THR A 49 2.51 -9.21 -4.35
C THR A 49 2.66 -10.53 -3.62
N ARG A 50 3.11 -10.46 -2.37
CA ARG A 50 3.15 -11.57 -1.42
C ARG A 50 2.36 -11.18 -0.18
N GLU A 51 1.48 -12.06 0.26
CA GLU A 51 0.85 -11.97 1.57
C GLU A 51 1.81 -12.58 2.59
N GLU A 52 2.29 -11.79 3.53
CA GLU A 52 3.25 -12.25 4.54
C GLU A 52 2.52 -12.76 5.79
N ARG A 53 1.46 -12.09 6.18
CA ARG A 53 0.55 -12.42 7.30
C ARG A 53 -0.80 -11.78 7.03
N GLU A 54 -1.81 -12.18 7.77
CA GLU A 54 -3.12 -11.51 7.72
C GLU A 54 -2.99 -10.00 7.94
N GLY A 55 -3.44 -9.22 6.94
CA GLY A 55 -3.34 -7.75 6.96
C GLY A 55 -1.95 -7.18 6.66
N SER A 56 -0.98 -8.00 6.24
CA SER A 56 0.36 -7.58 5.83
C SER A 56 0.67 -8.06 4.42
N TYR A 57 0.98 -7.12 3.54
CA TYR A 57 1.31 -7.36 2.14
C TYR A 57 2.62 -6.70 1.76
N SER A 58 3.36 -7.34 0.86
CA SER A 58 4.52 -6.72 0.24
C SER A 58 4.43 -6.78 -1.28
N ILE A 59 4.90 -5.73 -1.95
CA ILE A 59 4.93 -5.63 -3.41
C ILE A 59 6.36 -5.40 -3.89
N ASP A 60 6.77 -6.12 -4.91
CA ASP A 60 8.06 -5.91 -5.59
C ASP A 60 8.06 -4.55 -6.31
N THR A 61 8.90 -3.63 -5.84
CA THR A 61 8.98 -2.27 -6.37
C THR A 61 9.62 -2.21 -7.75
N TYR A 62 10.48 -3.15 -8.11
CA TYR A 62 11.06 -3.22 -9.44
C TYR A 62 10.00 -3.54 -10.50
N THR A 63 9.16 -4.54 -10.26
CA THR A 63 8.04 -4.86 -11.14
C THR A 63 7.05 -3.71 -11.23
N LEU A 64 6.72 -3.07 -10.09
CA LEU A 64 5.81 -1.94 -10.06
C LEU A 64 6.36 -0.72 -10.82
N THR A 65 7.62 -0.35 -10.62
CA THR A 65 8.20 0.86 -11.23
C THR A 65 8.40 0.76 -12.73
N LYS A 66 8.44 -0.45 -13.30
CA LYS A 66 8.45 -0.68 -14.75
C LYS A 66 7.11 -0.40 -15.43
N GLN A 67 6.03 -0.36 -14.67
CA GLN A 67 4.70 -0.12 -15.22
C GLN A 67 4.47 1.36 -15.52
N PRO A 68 3.59 1.69 -16.47
CA PRO A 68 3.10 3.06 -16.67
C PRO A 68 2.57 3.65 -15.35
N LYS A 69 2.77 4.95 -15.14
CA LYS A 69 2.38 5.63 -13.88
C LYS A 69 0.91 5.40 -13.50
N ILE A 70 0.04 5.34 -14.48
CA ILE A 70 -1.38 5.09 -14.24
C ILE A 70 -1.61 3.70 -13.64
N LEU A 71 -0.91 2.68 -14.12
CA LEU A 71 -1.02 1.32 -13.59
C LEU A 71 -0.36 1.20 -12.21
N GLN A 72 0.73 1.93 -11.96
CA GLN A 72 1.31 2.03 -10.60
C GLN A 72 0.29 2.59 -9.60
N TYR A 73 -0.43 3.66 -10.00
CA TYR A 73 -1.49 4.25 -9.18
C TYR A 73 -2.63 3.25 -8.91
N PHE A 74 -3.11 2.57 -9.95
CA PHE A 74 -4.19 1.59 -9.81
C PHE A 74 -3.76 0.36 -9.01
N ALA A 75 -2.52 -0.11 -9.15
CA ALA A 75 -1.99 -1.20 -8.33
C ALA A 75 -1.95 -0.85 -6.84
N LEU A 76 -1.47 0.35 -6.49
CA LEU A 76 -1.52 0.83 -5.11
C LEU A 76 -2.96 0.97 -4.60
N ARG A 77 -3.88 1.44 -5.43
CA ARG A 77 -5.30 1.54 -5.08
C ARG A 77 -5.92 0.18 -4.80
N GLU A 78 -5.60 -0.83 -5.61
CA GLU A 78 -6.12 -2.19 -5.41
C GLU A 78 -5.53 -2.86 -4.15
N ILE A 79 -4.27 -2.62 -3.81
CA ILE A 79 -3.70 -3.11 -2.53
C ILE A 79 -4.42 -2.50 -1.33
N LEU A 80 -4.74 -1.20 -1.40
CA LEU A 80 -5.53 -0.53 -0.35
C LEU A 80 -6.94 -1.11 -0.23
N ASN A 81 -7.57 -1.47 -1.36
CA ASN A 81 -8.86 -2.17 -1.36
C ASN A 81 -8.76 -3.56 -0.69
N ILE A 82 -7.72 -4.34 -0.99
CA ILE A 82 -7.46 -5.64 -0.37
C ILE A 82 -7.31 -5.47 1.16
N LEU A 83 -6.60 -4.43 1.59
CA LEU A 83 -6.41 -4.08 3.00
C LEU A 83 -7.65 -3.44 3.65
N GLN A 84 -8.74 -3.30 2.89
CA GLN A 84 -9.98 -2.65 3.36
C GLN A 84 -9.76 -1.25 3.93
N ILE A 85 -8.93 -0.45 3.25
CA ILE A 85 -8.71 0.95 3.56
C ILE A 85 -9.72 1.80 2.77
N PRO A 86 -10.53 2.64 3.43
CA PRO A 86 -11.46 3.53 2.74
C PRO A 86 -10.72 4.47 1.78
N LEU A 87 -10.99 4.36 0.48
CA LEU A 87 -10.31 5.17 -0.53
C LEU A 87 -10.62 6.68 -0.40
N SER A 88 -11.71 7.04 0.30
CA SER A 88 -12.05 8.42 0.64
C SER A 88 -11.01 9.11 1.52
N GLU A 89 -10.30 8.32 2.36
CA GLU A 89 -9.25 8.81 3.25
C GLU A 89 -7.89 8.96 2.54
N ILE A 90 -7.75 8.37 1.35
CA ILE A 90 -6.51 8.36 0.60
C ILE A 90 -6.57 9.39 -0.52
N THR A 91 -5.81 10.45 -0.37
CA THR A 91 -5.70 11.51 -1.38
C THR A 91 -4.63 11.19 -2.43
N TYR A 92 -4.67 11.88 -3.57
CA TYR A 92 -3.63 11.78 -4.61
C TYR A 92 -2.22 12.07 -4.07
N LYS A 93 -2.09 12.95 -3.06
CA LYS A 93 -0.80 13.24 -2.40
C LYS A 93 -0.22 12.01 -1.70
N HIS A 94 -1.04 11.13 -1.14
CA HIS A 94 -0.58 9.89 -0.53
C HIS A 94 0.02 8.95 -1.58
N TYR A 95 -0.63 8.76 -2.73
CA TYR A 95 -0.10 7.94 -3.82
C TYR A 95 1.22 8.49 -4.35
N THR A 96 1.31 9.79 -4.60
CA THR A 96 2.56 10.41 -5.08
C THR A 96 3.69 10.28 -4.07
N LYS A 97 3.40 10.37 -2.77
CA LYS A 97 4.38 10.15 -1.71
C LYS A 97 4.92 8.72 -1.74
N ILE A 98 4.04 7.71 -1.85
CA ILE A 98 4.44 6.31 -1.95
C ILE A 98 5.33 6.09 -3.17
N LEU A 99 4.88 6.54 -4.36
CA LEU A 99 5.61 6.36 -5.62
C LEU A 99 6.99 7.06 -5.59
N ASN A 100 7.10 8.20 -4.95
CA ASN A 100 8.38 8.89 -4.79
C ASN A 100 9.34 8.13 -3.85
N GLU A 101 8.83 7.51 -2.78
CA GLU A 101 9.67 6.73 -1.87
C GLU A 101 10.23 5.45 -2.53
N ILE A 102 9.45 4.75 -3.35
CA ILE A 102 9.94 3.54 -4.04
C ILE A 102 10.95 3.83 -5.14
N THR A 103 10.97 5.04 -5.69
CA THR A 103 11.96 5.47 -6.71
C THR A 103 13.22 6.06 -6.10
N ARG A 104 13.23 6.35 -4.81
CA ARG A 104 14.32 7.02 -4.11
C ARG A 104 15.43 6.03 -3.77
N LYS A 105 16.67 6.37 -4.11
CA LYS A 105 17.85 5.61 -3.67
C LYS A 105 18.16 5.93 -2.20
N GLY A 106 18.39 4.90 -1.37
CA GLY A 106 18.77 5.05 0.03
C GLY A 106 17.99 4.13 0.97
N LYS A 107 18.22 4.28 2.29
CA LYS A 107 17.47 3.54 3.31
C LYS A 107 16.00 3.91 3.24
N GLY A 108 15.14 2.91 3.14
CA GLY A 108 13.70 3.06 3.11
C GLY A 108 13.19 3.81 4.34
N ARG A 109 12.17 4.62 4.13
CA ARG A 109 11.51 5.36 5.20
C ARG A 109 10.23 4.65 5.61
N TYR A 110 10.03 4.61 6.91
CA TYR A 110 8.74 4.27 7.48
C TYR A 110 7.84 5.50 7.44
N PHE A 111 6.60 5.34 6.97
CA PHE A 111 5.58 6.37 7.05
C PHE A 111 4.20 5.78 7.27
N GLN A 112 3.36 6.55 7.88
CA GLN A 112 2.01 6.15 8.24
C GLN A 112 0.99 6.85 7.33
N LEU A 113 0.01 6.11 6.88
CA LEU A 113 -1.17 6.59 6.16
C LEU A 113 -2.39 6.60 7.11
N PRO A 114 -3.52 7.20 6.68
CA PRO A 114 -4.80 7.07 7.39
C PRO A 114 -5.13 5.60 7.71
N GLU A 115 -6.07 5.38 8.62
CA GLU A 115 -6.53 4.06 9.07
C GLU A 115 -5.42 3.17 9.66
N LYS A 116 -4.41 3.81 10.29
CA LYS A 116 -3.27 3.12 10.92
C LYS A 116 -2.51 2.18 9.97
N LEU A 117 -2.55 2.48 8.68
CA LEU A 117 -1.77 1.76 7.68
C LEU A 117 -0.32 2.23 7.72
N SER A 118 0.57 1.32 8.03
CA SER A 118 2.00 1.51 8.06
C SER A 118 2.64 1.04 6.76
N LEU A 119 3.57 1.84 6.22
CA LEU A 119 4.33 1.49 5.02
C LEU A 119 5.82 1.69 5.26
N TRP A 120 6.61 0.79 4.69
CA TRP A 120 8.07 0.96 4.59
C TRP A 120 8.60 0.28 3.34
N HIS A 121 9.70 0.81 2.83
CA HIS A 121 10.39 0.25 1.66
C HIS A 121 11.73 -0.32 2.10
N GLU A 122 11.94 -1.60 1.85
CA GLU A 122 13.15 -2.33 2.25
C GLU A 122 13.45 -3.44 1.24
N HIS A 123 14.75 -3.62 0.90
CA HIS A 123 15.24 -4.67 0.00
C HIS A 123 14.46 -4.80 -1.33
N GLY A 124 14.02 -3.67 -1.90
CA GLY A 124 13.26 -3.68 -3.15
C GLY A 124 11.79 -4.06 -2.99
N MET A 125 11.32 -4.22 -1.76
CA MET A 125 9.93 -4.51 -1.44
C MET A 125 9.28 -3.32 -0.74
N LEU A 126 8.07 -2.96 -1.15
CA LEU A 126 7.22 -2.03 -0.43
C LEU A 126 6.24 -2.83 0.42
N HIS A 127 6.36 -2.68 1.73
CA HIS A 127 5.54 -3.38 2.71
C HIS A 127 4.37 -2.52 3.16
N PHE A 128 3.22 -3.16 3.32
CA PHE A 128 1.98 -2.59 3.82
C PHE A 128 1.55 -3.40 5.03
N GLN A 129 1.30 -2.74 6.14
CA GLN A 129 0.79 -3.38 7.34
C GLN A 129 -0.33 -2.54 7.94
N LYS A 130 -1.53 -3.10 7.98
CA LYS A 130 -2.63 -2.53 8.75
C LYS A 130 -2.44 -2.92 10.21
N ASP A 131 -2.36 -1.95 11.10
CA ASP A 131 -2.34 -2.20 12.54
C ASP A 131 -3.71 -2.75 12.99
N LEU A 132 -3.87 -4.05 12.87
CA LEU A 132 -4.92 -4.79 13.55
C LEU A 132 -4.56 -4.77 15.03
N LEU A 133 -4.96 -3.71 15.75
CA LEU A 133 -4.73 -3.53 17.18
C LEU A 133 -3.29 -3.92 17.57
N ARG A 134 -2.41 -2.95 17.74
CA ARG A 134 -1.17 -3.22 18.46
C ARG A 134 -1.56 -3.90 19.76
N LYS A 135 -1.34 -5.22 19.85
CA LYS A 135 -1.07 -5.78 21.15
C LYS A 135 0.03 -4.88 21.72
N PRO A 136 -0.18 -4.27 22.90
CA PRO A 136 0.84 -3.40 23.46
C PRO A 136 2.16 -4.17 23.33
N CYS A 137 3.18 -3.54 22.71
CA CYS A 137 4.52 -4.06 22.80
C CYS A 137 4.77 -4.18 24.30
N ILE A 138 4.72 -5.39 24.81
CA ILE A 138 5.21 -5.66 26.16
C ILE A 138 6.66 -5.20 26.05
N PRO A 139 7.07 -4.16 26.79
CA PRO A 139 8.46 -3.76 26.77
C PRO A 139 9.25 -5.03 27.08
N LEU A 140 10.12 -5.44 26.15
CA LEU A 140 11.03 -6.53 26.38
C LEU A 140 11.81 -6.14 27.62
N SER A 141 11.53 -6.78 28.76
CA SER A 141 12.35 -6.63 29.96
C SER A 141 13.77 -7.02 29.53
N GLU A 142 14.75 -6.21 29.92
CA GLU A 142 16.15 -6.56 29.72
C GLU A 142 16.39 -7.95 30.32
N THR A 143 16.60 -8.92 29.43
CA THR A 143 16.84 -10.30 29.84
C THR A 143 18.33 -10.54 29.66
N PRO A 144 19.07 -10.83 30.74
CA PRO A 144 20.48 -11.13 30.60
C PRO A 144 20.68 -12.37 29.75
N ILE A 145 21.48 -12.24 28.68
CA ILE A 145 21.80 -13.34 27.77
C ILE A 145 22.93 -14.18 28.36
N GLN A 146 22.70 -15.47 28.51
CA GLN A 146 23.72 -16.42 28.95
C GLN A 146 24.60 -16.84 27.76
N ILE A 147 25.91 -16.60 27.85
CA ILE A 147 26.89 -16.94 26.81
C ILE A 147 28.05 -17.74 27.47
N PRO A 148 28.32 -18.99 27.04
CA PRO A 148 27.48 -19.85 26.21
C PRO A 148 26.24 -20.32 26.96
N GLY A 149 25.17 -20.59 26.22
CA GLY A 149 23.96 -21.13 26.80
C GLY A 149 22.70 -20.80 26.09
N THR A 150 21.58 -21.20 26.66
CA THR A 150 20.23 -20.96 26.12
C THR A 150 19.48 -20.00 27.05
N THR A 151 19.02 -18.88 26.46
CA THR A 151 18.23 -17.89 27.20
C THR A 151 16.81 -17.88 26.62
N PRO A 152 15.75 -18.11 27.45
CA PRO A 152 14.37 -18.00 27.01
C PRO A 152 14.03 -16.52 26.78
N VAL A 153 13.53 -16.18 25.59
CA VAL A 153 13.11 -14.83 25.23
C VAL A 153 11.63 -14.86 24.89
N TYR A 154 10.80 -14.58 25.87
CA TYR A 154 9.35 -14.57 25.68
C TYR A 154 8.88 -13.29 24.96
N PRO A 155 8.01 -13.36 23.92
CA PRO A 155 7.34 -14.53 23.36
C PRO A 155 8.06 -15.14 22.15
N LEU A 156 9.30 -14.77 21.87
CA LEU A 156 10.03 -15.12 20.64
C LEU A 156 10.60 -16.56 20.64
N GLY A 157 10.69 -17.21 21.79
CA GLY A 157 11.24 -18.56 21.91
C GLY A 157 12.51 -18.62 22.74
N GLN A 158 13.54 -19.31 22.26
CA GLN A 158 14.81 -19.47 22.91
C GLN A 158 15.96 -18.96 22.06
N LEU A 159 16.87 -18.20 22.66
CA LEU A 159 18.12 -17.76 22.02
C LEU A 159 19.24 -18.69 22.47
N VAL A 160 19.86 -19.40 21.54
CA VAL A 160 21.02 -20.27 21.82
C VAL A 160 22.28 -19.50 21.39
N CYS A 161 23.20 -19.32 22.35
CA CYS A 161 24.49 -18.65 22.15
C CYS A 161 25.62 -19.63 22.32
N GLU A 162 26.49 -19.74 21.31
CA GLU A 162 27.67 -20.59 21.35
C GLU A 162 28.92 -19.74 21.12
N ILE A 163 30.04 -20.16 21.74
CA ILE A 163 31.35 -19.54 21.51
C ILE A 163 32.10 -20.40 20.52
N PHE A 164 32.49 -19.82 19.38
CA PHE A 164 33.32 -20.46 18.38
C PHE A 164 34.76 -19.91 18.47
N ASP A 165 35.73 -20.80 18.45
CA ASP A 165 37.14 -20.40 18.32
C ASP A 165 37.44 -20.10 16.85
N MET A 166 37.86 -18.87 16.56
CA MET A 166 38.13 -18.40 15.19
C MET A 166 39.32 -19.08 14.50
N GLN A 167 40.05 -19.94 15.18
CA GLN A 167 41.20 -20.65 14.61
C GLN A 167 40.80 -21.86 13.72
N ASN A 168 39.51 -22.20 13.63
CA ASN A 168 38.99 -23.34 12.88
C ASN A 168 38.09 -22.95 11.68
N PHE A 169 38.19 -21.72 11.20
CA PHE A 169 37.53 -21.29 9.97
C PHE A 169 38.52 -20.95 8.88
#